data_c1e252b646ec69a28e828a75a04e8c13
#
_entry.id   c1e252b646ec69a28e828a75a04e8c13
#
_cell.length_a   1.000
_cell.length_b   1.000
_cell.length_c   1.000
_cell.angle_alpha   90.00
_cell.angle_beta   90.00
_cell.angle_gamma   90.00
#
_symmetry.space_group_name_H-M   'P 1'
#
loop_
_entity.id
_entity.type
_entity.pdbx_description
1 polymer ?
#
loop_
_entity_poly.entity_id
_entity_poly.type
_entity_poly.pdbx_seq_one_letter_code
_entity_poly.pdbx_strand_id
1 'polypeptide(L)'
;KEWDDDTFHDLNIKVLLLGSSRVLLEKGLSESLAGRFEEIRMSHWSYKEMKECFGFTVDQYLFYGGYPGAATLIGDSDRFEQYIQSAIIDATINKDILMDTPISKPALLKQTFELGAAYSGNLLSLNKMLGSLQDAGNTSTLAGYINLLNESGLLCGLQKYSVDMSRRRASIPKFQVYNNALK
;
A
#
# COMPACT_ATOMS: atom_id res chain seq x y z
N LYS A 1 4.54 -26.90 -10.09
CA LYS A 1 4.44 -28.19 -10.84
C LYS A 1 4.35 -29.36 -9.87
N GLU A 2 5.30 -29.54 -8.95
CA GLU A 2 5.34 -30.68 -8.03
C GLU A 2 4.07 -30.85 -7.19
N TRP A 3 3.57 -29.80 -6.56
CA TRP A 3 2.32 -29.86 -5.78
C TRP A 3 1.06 -30.12 -6.62
N ASP A 4 1.06 -29.76 -7.89
CA ASP A 4 -0.04 -30.01 -8.83
C ASP A 4 -0.06 -31.51 -9.18
N ASP A 5 1.11 -32.11 -9.33
CA ASP A 5 1.28 -33.56 -9.51
C ASP A 5 0.85 -34.35 -8.26
N ASP A 6 1.19 -33.86 -7.07
CA ASP A 6 0.80 -34.47 -5.79
C ASP A 6 -0.71 -34.38 -5.54
N THR A 7 -1.33 -33.25 -5.92
CA THR A 7 -2.80 -33.10 -5.84
C THR A 7 -3.51 -34.02 -6.81
N PHE A 8 -2.94 -34.27 -7.97
CA PHE A 8 -3.44 -35.21 -8.95
C PHE A 8 -3.38 -36.66 -8.45
N HIS A 9 -2.48 -36.96 -7.52
CA HIS A 9 -2.32 -38.28 -6.89
C HIS A 9 -3.08 -38.43 -5.55
N ASP A 10 -4.15 -37.65 -5.32
CA ASP A 10 -5.03 -37.74 -4.14
C ASP A 10 -4.38 -37.38 -2.78
N LEU A 11 -3.25 -36.64 -2.76
CA LEU A 11 -2.58 -36.27 -1.52
C LEU A 11 -3.27 -35.12 -0.75
N ASN A 12 -4.33 -34.54 -1.30
CA ASN A 12 -5.12 -33.44 -0.69
C ASN A 12 -4.27 -32.33 -0.05
N ILE A 13 -3.19 -31.94 -0.72
CA ILE A 13 -2.27 -30.89 -0.26
C ILE A 13 -2.91 -29.53 -0.45
N LYS A 14 -2.90 -28.72 0.61
CA LYS A 14 -3.26 -27.31 0.56
C LYS A 14 -2.01 -26.46 0.66
N VAL A 15 -1.75 -25.64 -0.34
CA VAL A 15 -0.57 -24.77 -0.39
C VAL A 15 -1.00 -23.35 -0.06
N LEU A 16 -0.36 -22.73 0.94
CA LEU A 16 -0.54 -21.33 1.30
C LEU A 16 0.75 -20.58 0.99
N LEU A 17 0.68 -19.64 0.04
CA LEU A 17 1.77 -18.75 -0.30
C LEU A 17 1.57 -17.40 0.41
N LEU A 18 2.56 -17.00 1.18
CA LEU A 18 2.57 -15.73 1.92
C LEU A 18 3.65 -14.83 1.34
N GLY A 19 3.34 -13.56 1.14
CA GLY A 19 4.30 -12.58 0.66
C GLY A 19 3.87 -11.15 0.98
N SER A 20 4.83 -10.27 1.25
CA SER A 20 4.62 -8.83 1.44
C SER A 20 4.50 -8.08 0.11
N SER A 21 5.10 -8.60 -0.96
CA SER A 21 5.05 -7.98 -2.29
C SER A 21 4.03 -8.68 -3.19
N ARG A 22 2.97 -7.94 -3.51
CA ARG A 22 1.96 -8.39 -4.47
C ARG A 22 2.57 -8.63 -5.86
N VAL A 23 3.49 -7.76 -6.28
CA VAL A 23 4.11 -7.81 -7.60
C VAL A 23 4.88 -9.10 -7.82
N LEU A 24 5.62 -9.57 -6.80
CA LEU A 24 6.35 -10.84 -6.89
C LEU A 24 5.41 -12.05 -6.93
N LEU A 25 4.34 -12.03 -6.14
CA LEU A 25 3.33 -13.08 -6.17
C LEU A 25 2.62 -13.11 -7.52
N GLU A 26 2.19 -11.98 -8.07
CA GLU A 26 1.53 -11.90 -9.37
C GLU A 26 2.46 -12.36 -10.52
N LYS A 27 3.73 -11.96 -10.52
CA LYS A 27 4.70 -12.44 -11.53
C LYS A 27 4.95 -13.94 -11.43
N GLY A 28 5.01 -14.50 -10.23
CA GLY A 28 5.19 -15.95 -10.05
C GLY A 28 3.93 -16.77 -10.33
N LEU A 29 2.75 -16.20 -10.15
CA LEU A 29 1.46 -16.87 -10.30
C LEU A 29 0.88 -16.77 -11.72
N SER A 30 1.26 -15.74 -12.49
CA SER A 30 0.58 -15.38 -13.75
C SER A 30 0.78 -16.39 -14.88
N GLU A 31 1.89 -17.13 -14.93
CA GLU A 31 2.22 -17.95 -16.10
C GLU A 31 1.76 -19.43 -15.99
N SER A 32 1.58 -19.98 -14.79
CA SER A 32 1.26 -21.41 -14.64
C SER A 32 0.08 -21.75 -13.74
N LEU A 33 -0.47 -20.77 -12.99
CA LEU A 33 -1.48 -21.03 -11.96
C LEU A 33 -2.83 -20.34 -12.22
N ALA A 34 -3.04 -19.79 -13.40
CA ALA A 34 -4.31 -19.13 -13.73
C ALA A 34 -5.52 -20.06 -13.49
N GLY A 35 -6.46 -19.60 -12.65
CA GLY A 35 -7.65 -20.34 -12.29
C GLY A 35 -7.46 -21.44 -11.23
N ARG A 36 -6.25 -21.58 -10.65
CA ARG A 36 -5.91 -22.64 -9.67
C ARG A 36 -5.58 -22.10 -8.29
N PHE A 37 -5.77 -20.80 -8.04
CA PHE A 37 -5.53 -20.18 -6.73
C PHE A 37 -6.63 -19.20 -6.37
N GLU A 38 -6.77 -18.95 -5.09
CA GLU A 38 -7.59 -17.90 -4.52
C GLU A 38 -6.68 -16.87 -3.85
N GLU A 39 -6.89 -15.57 -4.15
CA GLU A 39 -6.13 -14.49 -3.53
C GLU A 39 -6.87 -14.00 -2.28
N ILE A 40 -6.21 -14.08 -1.13
CA ILE A 40 -6.70 -13.53 0.13
C ILE A 40 -5.85 -12.30 0.46
N ARG A 41 -6.47 -11.13 0.42
CA ARG A 41 -5.80 -9.86 0.78
C ARG A 41 -5.89 -9.63 2.28
N MET A 42 -4.74 -9.51 2.91
CA MET A 42 -4.65 -9.03 4.29
C MET A 42 -4.44 -7.52 4.28
N SER A 43 -5.42 -6.78 4.80
CA SER A 43 -5.29 -5.34 5.03
C SER A 43 -4.52 -5.06 6.33
N HIS A 44 -4.27 -3.76 6.61
CA HIS A 44 -3.85 -3.34 7.95
C HIS A 44 -4.86 -3.80 9.00
N TRP A 45 -4.39 -3.99 10.23
CA TRP A 45 -5.25 -4.43 11.33
C TRP A 45 -6.36 -3.40 11.58
N SER A 46 -7.57 -3.92 11.74
CA SER A 46 -8.75 -3.13 12.08
C SER A 46 -8.72 -2.66 13.53
N TYR A 47 -9.55 -1.68 13.86
CA TYR A 47 -9.73 -1.25 15.25
C TYR A 47 -10.13 -2.42 16.17
N LYS A 48 -10.97 -3.34 15.67
CA LYS A 48 -11.40 -4.50 16.45
C LYS A 48 -10.20 -5.36 16.85
N GLU A 49 -9.34 -5.69 15.90
CA GLU A 49 -8.12 -6.51 16.15
C GLU A 49 -7.15 -5.79 17.09
N MET A 50 -6.89 -4.50 16.87
CA MET A 50 -6.01 -3.70 17.74
C MET A 50 -6.57 -3.57 19.16
N LYS A 51 -7.89 -3.44 19.31
CA LYS A 51 -8.56 -3.41 20.60
C LYS A 51 -8.48 -4.75 21.33
N GLU A 52 -8.76 -5.86 20.62
CA GLU A 52 -8.77 -7.21 21.22
C GLU A 52 -7.35 -7.65 21.64
N CYS A 53 -6.33 -7.34 20.85
CA CYS A 53 -4.97 -7.78 21.10
C CYS A 53 -4.15 -6.83 21.97
N PHE A 54 -4.37 -5.51 21.87
CA PHE A 54 -3.53 -4.50 22.52
C PHE A 54 -4.31 -3.53 23.42
N GLY A 55 -5.63 -3.67 23.51
CA GLY A 55 -6.46 -2.80 24.36
C GLY A 55 -6.63 -1.37 23.82
N PHE A 56 -6.42 -1.14 22.54
CA PHE A 56 -6.50 0.19 21.95
C PHE A 56 -7.88 0.84 22.19
N THR A 57 -7.86 2.10 22.59
CA THR A 57 -9.03 2.98 22.51
C THR A 57 -9.24 3.43 21.04
N VAL A 58 -10.42 3.96 20.75
CA VAL A 58 -10.70 4.53 19.42
C VAL A 58 -9.72 5.66 19.09
N ASP A 59 -9.46 6.56 20.04
CA ASP A 59 -8.55 7.68 19.85
C ASP A 59 -7.12 7.22 19.59
N GLN A 60 -6.65 6.20 20.31
CA GLN A 60 -5.35 5.58 20.03
C GLN A 60 -5.31 4.98 18.62
N TYR A 61 -6.34 4.28 18.18
CA TYR A 61 -6.38 3.72 16.84
C TYR A 61 -6.44 4.80 15.76
N LEU A 62 -7.18 5.87 15.98
CA LEU A 62 -7.27 7.00 15.04
C LEU A 62 -5.92 7.71 14.88
N PHE A 63 -5.12 7.77 15.93
CA PHE A 63 -3.80 8.43 15.90
C PHE A 63 -2.69 7.46 15.46
N TYR A 64 -2.56 6.33 16.12
CA TYR A 64 -1.46 5.37 15.91
C TYR A 64 -1.72 4.35 14.81
N GLY A 65 -2.96 4.22 14.34
CA GLY A 65 -3.32 3.29 13.26
C GLY A 65 -3.30 1.81 13.66
N GLY A 66 -3.24 0.95 12.66
CA GLY A 66 -3.34 -0.51 12.80
C GLY A 66 -2.04 -1.24 12.40
N TYR A 67 -0.89 -0.82 12.92
CA TYR A 67 0.38 -1.55 12.82
C TYR A 67 0.69 -2.26 14.15
N PRO A 68 0.50 -3.60 14.25
CA PRO A 68 0.74 -4.33 15.51
C PRO A 68 2.14 -4.16 16.05
N GLY A 69 3.15 -4.11 15.17
CA GLY A 69 4.55 -3.91 15.56
C GLY A 69 4.83 -2.57 16.24
N ALA A 70 3.99 -1.56 15.99
CA ALA A 70 4.09 -0.25 16.62
C ALA A 70 3.31 -0.14 17.94
N ALA A 71 2.46 -1.12 18.27
CA ALA A 71 1.55 -1.04 19.43
C ALA A 71 2.26 -0.85 20.77
N THR A 72 3.45 -1.41 20.92
CA THR A 72 4.26 -1.27 22.15
C THR A 72 5.00 0.06 22.27
N LEU A 73 4.96 0.89 21.21
CA LEU A 73 5.67 2.16 21.12
C LEU A 73 4.79 3.38 21.39
N ILE A 74 3.48 3.20 21.59
CA ILE A 74 2.51 4.30 21.76
C ILE A 74 2.75 5.20 22.99
N GLY A 75 3.61 4.81 23.90
CA GLY A 75 4.04 5.65 25.03
C GLY A 75 5.29 6.50 24.75
N ASP A 76 5.92 6.34 23.59
CA ASP A 76 7.17 7.00 23.20
C ASP A 76 7.03 7.50 21.76
N SER A 77 6.64 8.75 21.61
CA SER A 77 6.33 9.35 20.31
C SER A 77 7.52 9.32 19.35
N ASP A 78 8.73 9.60 19.83
CA ASP A 78 9.93 9.66 18.98
C ASP A 78 10.26 8.28 18.41
N ARG A 79 10.17 7.24 19.23
CA ARG A 79 10.39 5.86 18.78
C ARG A 79 9.27 5.39 17.85
N PHE A 80 8.04 5.79 18.11
CA PHE A 80 6.91 5.47 17.24
C PHE A 80 7.11 6.10 15.86
N GLU A 81 7.39 7.40 15.79
CA GLU A 81 7.64 8.11 14.53
C GLU A 81 8.81 7.50 13.76
N GLN A 82 9.93 7.24 14.46
CA GLN A 82 11.08 6.59 13.84
C GLN A 82 10.74 5.20 13.28
N TYR A 83 9.95 4.42 14.00
CA TYR A 83 9.51 3.10 13.54
C TYR A 83 8.64 3.22 12.29
N ILE A 84 7.64 4.09 12.29
CA ILE A 84 6.78 4.29 11.12
C ILE A 84 7.59 4.77 9.91
N GLN A 85 8.47 5.74 10.12
CA GLN A 85 9.30 6.28 9.04
C GLN A 85 10.26 5.23 8.48
N SER A 86 11.07 4.59 9.33
CA SER A 86 12.15 3.72 8.87
C SER A 86 11.71 2.30 8.56
N ALA A 87 10.90 1.69 9.45
CA ALA A 87 10.53 0.28 9.33
C ALA A 87 9.30 0.05 8.45
N ILE A 88 8.44 1.07 8.27
CA ILE A 88 7.25 0.95 7.43
C ILE A 88 7.45 1.70 6.11
N ILE A 89 7.54 3.04 6.15
CA ILE A 89 7.54 3.87 4.93
C ILE A 89 8.80 3.61 4.10
N ASP A 90 9.98 3.83 4.68
CA ASP A 90 11.24 3.70 3.94
C ASP A 90 11.52 2.24 3.54
N ALA A 91 11.17 1.28 4.39
CA ALA A 91 11.30 -0.13 4.05
C ALA A 91 10.40 -0.53 2.88
N THR A 92 9.13 -0.14 2.90
CA THR A 92 8.19 -0.45 1.79
C THR A 92 8.61 0.23 0.50
N ILE A 93 8.99 1.52 0.54
CA ILE A 93 9.44 2.23 -0.67
C ILE A 93 10.73 1.61 -1.21
N ASN A 94 11.76 1.42 -0.37
CA ASN A 94 13.08 1.02 -0.83
C ASN A 94 13.20 -0.48 -1.12
N LYS A 95 12.52 -1.33 -0.36
CA LYS A 95 12.63 -2.79 -0.52
C LYS A 95 11.51 -3.35 -1.40
N ASP A 96 10.25 -3.00 -1.10
CA ASP A 96 9.14 -3.64 -1.80
C ASP A 96 8.88 -3.01 -3.18
N ILE A 97 9.03 -1.68 -3.32
CA ILE A 97 8.76 -0.99 -4.60
C ILE A 97 10.02 -0.92 -5.47
N LEU A 98 11.12 -0.35 -4.94
CA LEU A 98 12.30 -0.05 -5.75
C LEU A 98 13.11 -1.30 -6.16
N MET A 99 13.06 -2.38 -5.37
CA MET A 99 13.71 -3.64 -5.75
C MET A 99 12.95 -4.39 -6.83
N ASP A 100 11.62 -4.29 -6.83
CA ASP A 100 10.75 -5.05 -7.73
C ASP A 100 10.43 -4.31 -9.03
N THR A 101 10.54 -2.99 -9.01
CA THR A 101 10.18 -2.13 -10.15
C THR A 101 11.29 -1.14 -10.46
N PRO A 102 11.84 -1.13 -11.69
CA PRO A 102 12.83 -0.13 -12.10
C PRO A 102 12.17 1.25 -12.15
N ILE A 103 12.55 2.11 -11.20
CA ILE A 103 12.04 3.49 -11.07
C ILE A 103 13.16 4.46 -11.38
N SER A 104 12.92 5.34 -12.35
CA SER A 104 13.91 6.32 -12.81
C SER A 104 14.19 7.43 -11.77
N LYS A 105 13.20 7.76 -10.93
CA LYS A 105 13.27 8.85 -9.95
C LYS A 105 12.77 8.41 -8.56
N PRO A 106 13.57 7.66 -7.79
CA PRO A 106 13.17 7.17 -6.47
C PRO A 106 12.79 8.29 -5.47
N ALA A 107 13.54 9.39 -5.49
CA ALA A 107 13.23 10.55 -4.64
C ALA A 107 11.85 11.15 -4.93
N LEU A 108 11.45 11.20 -6.20
CA LEU A 108 10.13 11.67 -6.59
C LEU A 108 9.00 10.75 -6.12
N LEU A 109 9.21 9.44 -6.09
CA LEU A 109 8.26 8.49 -5.53
C LEU A 109 7.99 8.79 -4.04
N LYS A 110 9.06 9.00 -3.25
CA LYS A 110 8.96 9.37 -1.83
C LYS A 110 8.24 10.70 -1.64
N GLN A 111 8.61 11.73 -2.41
CA GLN A 111 7.95 13.04 -2.37
C GLN A 111 6.46 12.96 -2.78
N THR A 112 6.13 12.08 -3.74
CA THR A 112 4.72 11.81 -4.14
C THR A 112 3.93 11.22 -2.99
N PHE A 113 4.53 10.30 -2.23
CA PHE A 113 3.91 9.74 -1.03
C PHE A 113 3.71 10.82 0.04
N GLU A 114 4.75 11.57 0.41
CA GLU A 114 4.72 12.60 1.45
C GLU A 114 3.65 13.67 1.15
N LEU A 115 3.62 14.17 -0.08
CA LEU A 115 2.62 15.15 -0.50
C LEU A 115 1.20 14.55 -0.50
N GLY A 116 1.04 13.33 -0.99
CA GLY A 116 -0.25 12.64 -0.99
C GLY A 116 -0.76 12.35 0.41
N ALA A 117 0.12 11.96 1.34
CA ALA A 117 -0.19 11.73 2.75
C ALA A 117 -0.63 13.03 3.45
N ALA A 118 0.07 14.15 3.21
CA ALA A 118 -0.31 15.47 3.72
C ALA A 118 -1.70 15.91 3.21
N TYR A 119 -2.09 15.48 2.00
CA TYR A 119 -3.42 15.72 1.44
C TYR A 119 -4.43 14.59 1.74
N SER A 120 -4.12 13.67 2.64
CA SER A 120 -5.06 12.60 3.01
C SER A 120 -6.41 13.16 3.46
N GLY A 121 -7.49 12.66 2.86
CA GLY A 121 -8.85 13.16 3.04
C GLY A 121 -9.24 14.31 2.13
N ASN A 122 -8.33 14.84 1.29
CA ASN A 122 -8.57 16.01 0.44
C ASN A 122 -8.40 15.69 -1.06
N LEU A 123 -8.96 16.57 -1.89
CA LEU A 123 -8.79 16.52 -3.34
C LEU A 123 -7.48 17.21 -3.74
N LEU A 124 -6.68 16.55 -4.57
CA LEU A 124 -5.48 17.12 -5.15
C LEU A 124 -5.32 16.65 -6.60
N SER A 125 -5.34 17.58 -7.56
CA SER A 125 -5.12 17.24 -8.96
C SER A 125 -3.64 16.91 -9.22
N LEU A 126 -3.39 15.99 -10.18
CA LEU A 126 -2.03 15.64 -10.56
C LEU A 126 -1.24 16.84 -11.11
N ASN A 127 -1.91 17.77 -11.78
CA ASN A 127 -1.26 19.00 -12.25
C ASN A 127 -0.81 19.90 -11.08
N LYS A 128 -1.63 20.03 -10.03
CA LYS A 128 -1.24 20.78 -8.83
C LYS A 128 -0.11 20.08 -8.09
N MET A 129 -0.16 18.75 -7.97
CA MET A 129 0.91 17.94 -7.41
C MET A 129 2.22 18.14 -8.20
N LEU A 130 2.14 18.10 -9.53
CA LEU A 130 3.27 18.33 -10.44
C LEU A 130 3.94 19.68 -10.18
N GLY A 131 3.16 20.75 -10.01
CA GLY A 131 3.68 22.09 -9.73
C GLY A 131 4.29 22.27 -8.33
N SER A 132 4.01 21.34 -7.41
CA SER A 132 4.52 21.38 -6.03
C SER A 132 5.77 20.51 -5.83
N LEU A 133 6.08 19.60 -6.76
CA LEU A 133 7.20 18.68 -6.67
C LEU A 133 8.34 19.12 -7.59
N GLN A 134 9.57 18.96 -7.11
CA GLN A 134 10.76 19.23 -7.92
C GLN A 134 10.99 18.08 -8.91
N ASP A 135 11.33 18.43 -10.15
CA ASP A 135 11.67 17.45 -11.21
C ASP A 135 10.58 16.39 -11.44
N ALA A 136 9.33 16.77 -11.26
CA ALA A 136 8.19 15.84 -11.25
C ALA A 136 7.91 15.13 -12.60
N GLY A 137 8.52 15.61 -13.69
CA GLY A 137 8.31 15.01 -15.01
C GLY A 137 6.91 15.33 -15.57
N ASN A 138 6.03 14.36 -15.63
CA ASN A 138 4.68 14.53 -16.16
C ASN A 138 3.63 13.83 -15.28
N THR A 139 2.35 14.11 -15.54
CA THR A 139 1.22 13.54 -14.79
C THR A 139 1.13 12.01 -14.90
N SER A 140 1.59 11.43 -16.01
CA SER A 140 1.59 9.96 -16.19
C SER A 140 2.60 9.29 -15.24
N THR A 141 3.76 9.91 -15.04
CA THR A 141 4.75 9.44 -14.05
C THR A 141 4.17 9.45 -12.64
N LEU A 142 3.53 10.56 -12.24
CA LEU A 142 2.90 10.67 -10.92
C LEU A 142 1.75 9.65 -10.77
N ALA A 143 0.92 9.46 -11.80
CA ALA A 143 -0.13 8.45 -11.79
C ALA A 143 0.44 7.03 -11.60
N GLY A 144 1.55 6.70 -12.27
CA GLY A 144 2.26 5.44 -12.08
C GLY A 144 2.77 5.27 -10.64
N TYR A 145 3.34 6.31 -10.05
CA TYR A 145 3.82 6.27 -8.67
C TYR A 145 2.68 6.11 -7.65
N ILE A 146 1.55 6.80 -7.87
CA ILE A 146 0.36 6.63 -7.03
C ILE A 146 -0.16 5.20 -7.10
N ASN A 147 -0.12 4.56 -8.28
CA ASN A 147 -0.51 3.16 -8.42
C ASN A 147 0.42 2.22 -7.64
N LEU A 148 1.74 2.42 -7.72
CA LEU A 148 2.70 1.64 -6.94
C LEU A 148 2.50 1.80 -5.43
N LEU A 149 2.28 3.02 -4.96
CA LEU A 149 1.98 3.33 -3.55
C LEU A 149 0.66 2.70 -3.10
N ASN A 150 -0.34 2.64 -4.01
CA ASN A 150 -1.62 1.99 -3.77
C ASN A 150 -1.49 0.46 -3.65
N GLU A 151 -0.72 -0.16 -4.53
CA GLU A 151 -0.45 -1.61 -4.50
C GLU A 151 0.33 -2.01 -3.24
N SER A 152 1.21 -1.13 -2.75
CA SER A 152 1.99 -1.33 -1.53
C SER A 152 1.23 -0.99 -0.24
N GLY A 153 -0.03 -0.56 -0.32
CA GLY A 153 -0.85 -0.25 0.85
C GLY A 153 -0.43 1.02 1.61
N LEU A 154 0.29 1.94 0.96
CA LEU A 154 0.71 3.20 1.57
C LEU A 154 -0.30 4.33 1.31
N LEU A 155 -0.60 4.60 0.05
CA LEU A 155 -1.41 5.75 -0.36
C LEU A 155 -2.28 5.39 -1.55
N CYS A 156 -3.54 5.80 -1.56
CA CYS A 156 -4.40 5.69 -2.74
C CYS A 156 -4.95 7.04 -3.19
N GLY A 157 -5.23 7.14 -4.49
CA GLY A 157 -5.96 8.24 -5.11
C GLY A 157 -7.36 7.78 -5.51
N LEU A 158 -8.34 7.99 -4.64
CA LEU A 158 -9.73 7.62 -4.88
C LEU A 158 -10.34 8.51 -5.96
N GLN A 159 -10.79 7.89 -7.04
CA GLN A 159 -11.48 8.58 -8.12
C GLN A 159 -12.97 8.74 -7.79
N LYS A 160 -13.58 9.80 -8.31
CA LYS A 160 -15.03 10.00 -8.19
C LYS A 160 -15.77 8.82 -8.80
N TYR A 161 -16.79 8.32 -8.10
CA TYR A 161 -17.66 7.31 -8.66
C TYR A 161 -18.41 7.85 -9.89
N SER A 162 -18.34 7.13 -11.00
CA SER A 162 -19.11 7.42 -12.21
C SER A 162 -19.30 6.11 -12.99
N VAL A 163 -20.46 5.93 -13.57
CA VAL A 163 -20.74 4.83 -14.51
C VAL A 163 -19.93 5.04 -15.81
N ASP A 164 -19.76 6.30 -16.20
CA ASP A 164 -18.92 6.67 -17.33
C ASP A 164 -17.44 6.61 -16.97
N MET A 165 -16.71 5.68 -17.59
CA MET A 165 -15.28 5.44 -17.36
C MET A 165 -14.40 6.64 -17.72
N SER A 166 -14.78 7.42 -18.74
CA SER A 166 -14.02 8.61 -19.16
C SER A 166 -14.10 9.72 -18.10
N ARG A 167 -15.29 9.95 -17.56
CA ARG A 167 -15.51 10.90 -16.45
C ARG A 167 -14.83 10.44 -15.16
N ARG A 168 -14.81 9.14 -14.90
CA ARG A 168 -14.10 8.58 -13.75
C ARG A 168 -12.60 8.88 -13.83
N ARG A 169 -11.97 8.57 -14.98
CA ARG A 169 -10.53 8.79 -15.22
C ARG A 169 -10.13 10.27 -15.23
N ALA A 170 -11.01 11.16 -15.66
CA ALA A 170 -10.79 12.61 -15.67
C ALA A 170 -11.03 13.28 -14.31
N SER A 171 -11.52 12.56 -13.30
CA SER A 171 -11.82 13.14 -12.00
C SER A 171 -10.55 13.46 -11.21
N ILE A 172 -10.61 14.55 -10.43
CA ILE A 172 -9.55 14.87 -9.45
C ILE A 172 -9.60 13.83 -8.34
N PRO A 173 -8.51 13.11 -8.06
CA PRO A 173 -8.48 12.09 -7.02
C PRO A 173 -8.56 12.72 -5.62
N LYS A 174 -9.24 12.03 -4.71
CA LYS A 174 -9.16 12.25 -3.27
C LYS A 174 -8.08 11.33 -2.71
N PHE A 175 -7.03 11.91 -2.16
CA PHE A 175 -5.97 11.12 -1.55
C PHE A 175 -6.41 10.54 -0.21
N GLN A 176 -5.92 9.32 0.07
CA GLN A 176 -6.16 8.66 1.33
C GLN A 176 -4.99 7.73 1.66
N VAL A 177 -4.40 7.87 2.84
CA VAL A 177 -3.48 6.87 3.38
C VAL A 177 -4.26 5.63 3.81
N TYR A 178 -3.66 4.46 3.68
CA TYR A 178 -4.30 3.20 4.09
C TYR A 178 -4.33 3.02 5.61
N ASN A 179 -3.44 3.71 6.32
CA ASN A 179 -3.31 3.64 7.77
C ASN A 179 -3.02 5.03 8.32
N ASN A 180 -3.71 5.44 9.38
CA ASN A 180 -3.55 6.78 9.93
C ASN A 180 -2.15 7.05 10.47
N ALA A 181 -1.41 6.02 10.91
CA ALA A 181 -0.01 6.13 11.31
C ALA A 181 0.92 6.68 10.19
N LEU A 182 0.47 6.64 8.91
CA LEU A 182 1.24 7.11 7.76
C LEU A 182 1.05 8.61 7.49
N LYS A 183 0.27 9.30 8.29
CA LYS A 183 -0.03 10.73 8.17
C LYS A 183 0.78 11.50 9.21
#